data_b310a3b99749b50b09d4c80fa5e6107f
#
_entry.id   b310a3b99749b50b09d4c80fa5e6107f
#
_cell.length_a   1.000
_cell.length_b   1.000
_cell.length_c   1.000
_cell.angle_alpha   90.00
_cell.angle_beta   90.00
_cell.angle_gamma   90.00
#
_symmetry.space_group_name_H-M   'P 1'
#
loop_
_entity.id
_entity.type
_entity.pdbx_description
1 polymer ?
#
loop_
_entity_poly.entity_id
_entity_poly.type
_entity_poly.pdbx_seq_one_letter_code
_entity_poly.pdbx_strand_id
1 'polypeptide(L)'
;MSVSILVVDDEPDVVDLFGQRFRREARQGTYVMHFAASGVEALDRLAEKIQPAIVAVLSDINMPGTDGLELLGEIKQRRPDLPVMTVTAYGDDERRRRARELGAFEFITKPVDFDRLKEQLRQLPTAAD
;
A
#
# COMPACT_ATOMS: atom_id res chain seq x y z
N MET A 1 2.03 16.47 10.86
CA MET A 1 1.79 15.25 11.64
C MET A 1 2.22 14.05 10.82
N SER A 2 2.92 13.10 11.44
CA SER A 2 3.43 11.91 10.76
C SER A 2 2.37 10.83 10.65
N VAL A 3 2.36 10.13 9.52
CA VAL A 3 1.55 8.93 9.34
C VAL A 3 2.41 7.82 8.75
N SER A 4 2.05 6.58 8.97
CA SER A 4 2.77 5.43 8.42
C SER A 4 2.04 4.89 7.20
N ILE A 5 2.82 4.48 6.20
CA ILE A 5 2.35 3.85 4.97
C ILE A 5 3.02 2.49 4.86
N LEU A 6 2.25 1.44 4.59
CA LEU A 6 2.79 0.09 4.36
C LEU A 6 2.80 -0.20 2.87
N VAL A 7 3.96 -0.55 2.34
CA VAL A 7 4.13 -0.95 0.94
C VAL A 7 4.41 -2.45 0.91
N VAL A 8 3.59 -3.20 0.17
CA VAL A 8 3.73 -4.64 0.03
C VAL A 8 4.17 -4.96 -1.41
N ASP A 9 5.39 -5.43 -1.56
CA ASP A 9 5.96 -5.79 -2.86
C ASP A 9 7.14 -6.72 -2.63
N ASP A 10 7.23 -7.79 -3.41
CA ASP A 10 8.30 -8.77 -3.26
C ASP A 10 9.59 -8.41 -4.03
N GLU A 11 9.59 -7.34 -4.80
CA GLU A 11 10.74 -6.91 -5.57
C GLU A 11 11.58 -5.90 -4.80
N PRO A 12 12.85 -6.24 -4.46
CA PRO A 12 13.71 -5.29 -3.71
C PRO A 12 13.93 -3.97 -4.44
N ASP A 13 13.99 -4.00 -5.78
CA ASP A 13 14.19 -2.78 -6.57
C ASP A 13 13.03 -1.80 -6.39
N VAL A 14 11.81 -2.31 -6.24
CA VAL A 14 10.63 -1.48 -6.01
C VAL A 14 10.71 -0.84 -4.63
N VAL A 15 11.12 -1.60 -3.61
CA VAL A 15 11.32 -1.09 -2.25
C VAL A 15 12.33 0.06 -2.26
N ASP A 16 13.45 -0.13 -2.95
CA ASP A 16 14.48 0.91 -3.06
C ASP A 16 13.95 2.16 -3.75
N LEU A 17 13.17 1.97 -4.80
CA LEU A 17 12.59 3.07 -5.55
C LEU A 17 11.62 3.90 -4.69
N PHE A 18 10.75 3.23 -3.93
CA PHE A 18 9.86 3.91 -3.00
C PHE A 18 10.65 4.69 -1.95
N GLY A 19 11.71 4.09 -1.41
CA GLY A 19 12.57 4.76 -0.44
C GLY A 19 13.18 6.04 -0.99
N GLN A 20 13.64 6.00 -2.24
CA GLN A 20 14.24 7.17 -2.89
C GLN A 20 13.20 8.25 -3.17
N ARG A 21 12.04 7.86 -3.68
CA ARG A 21 10.99 8.81 -4.09
C ARG A 21 10.31 9.47 -2.91
N PHE A 22 10.31 8.82 -1.75
CA PHE A 22 9.70 9.37 -0.53
C PHE A 22 10.75 9.89 0.46
N ARG A 23 12.00 10.04 0.03
CA ARG A 23 13.09 10.49 0.91
C ARG A 23 12.80 11.84 1.56
N ARG A 24 12.28 12.80 0.79
CA ARG A 24 11.97 14.13 1.31
C ARG A 24 10.91 14.04 2.40
N GLU A 25 9.83 13.32 2.12
CA GLU A 25 8.71 13.18 3.05
C GLU A 25 9.15 12.45 4.33
N ALA A 26 10.03 11.45 4.19
CA ALA A 26 10.56 10.74 5.35
C ALA A 26 11.42 11.67 6.21
N ARG A 27 12.26 12.49 5.59
CA ARG A 27 13.10 13.45 6.32
C ARG A 27 12.28 14.51 7.02
N GLN A 28 11.18 14.93 6.42
CA GLN A 28 10.28 15.94 6.99
C GLN A 28 9.35 15.34 8.05
N GLY A 29 9.35 14.02 8.20
CA GLY A 29 8.46 13.34 9.11
C GLY A 29 7.00 13.29 8.66
N THR A 30 6.75 13.56 7.37
CA THR A 30 5.39 13.51 6.82
C THR A 30 4.91 12.07 6.71
N TYR A 31 5.73 11.20 6.11
CA TYR A 31 5.42 9.77 5.96
C TYR A 31 6.53 8.92 6.56
N VAL A 32 6.13 7.90 7.31
CA VAL A 32 7.02 6.83 7.75
C VAL A 32 6.70 5.61 6.88
N MET A 33 7.67 5.18 6.08
CA MET A 33 7.45 4.08 5.13
C MET A 33 7.83 2.75 5.76
N HIS A 34 6.94 1.78 5.66
CA HIS A 34 7.15 0.40 6.09
C HIS A 34 7.02 -0.51 4.88
N PHE A 35 7.76 -1.61 4.86
CA PHE A 35 7.78 -2.52 3.72
C PHE A 35 7.52 -3.95 4.16
N ALA A 36 6.82 -4.70 3.34
CA ALA A 36 6.61 -6.12 3.51
C ALA A 36 6.81 -6.81 2.17
N ALA A 37 7.49 -7.95 2.18
CA ALA A 37 7.81 -8.68 0.95
C ALA A 37 6.80 -9.78 0.62
N SER A 38 5.81 -9.98 1.48
CA SER A 38 4.81 -11.03 1.30
C SER A 38 3.52 -10.66 2.03
N GLY A 39 2.46 -11.40 1.74
CA GLY A 39 1.18 -11.22 2.43
C GLY A 39 1.29 -11.54 3.92
N VAL A 40 2.02 -12.61 4.27
CA VAL A 40 2.22 -12.99 5.68
C VAL A 40 2.93 -11.87 6.44
N GLU A 41 4.01 -11.35 5.86
CA GLU A 41 4.75 -10.26 6.48
C GLU A 41 3.89 -9.01 6.61
N ALA A 42 3.06 -8.72 5.59
CA ALA A 42 2.16 -7.57 5.65
C ALA A 42 1.15 -7.69 6.79
N LEU A 43 0.56 -8.87 6.96
CA LEU A 43 -0.39 -9.09 8.05
C LEU A 43 0.28 -9.02 9.42
N ASP A 44 1.52 -9.50 9.52
CA ASP A 44 2.30 -9.37 10.76
C ASP A 44 2.55 -7.90 11.08
N ARG A 45 2.92 -7.10 10.09
CA ARG A 45 3.12 -5.66 10.29
C ARG A 45 1.86 -4.96 10.77
N LEU A 46 0.71 -5.34 10.19
CA LEU A 46 -0.57 -4.74 10.58
C LEU A 46 -1.01 -5.16 11.98
N ALA A 47 -0.57 -6.32 12.44
CA ALA A 47 -0.86 -6.78 13.80
C ALA A 47 0.00 -6.09 14.86
N GLU A 48 1.13 -5.50 14.46
CA GLU A 48 2.00 -4.77 15.37
C GLU A 48 1.39 -3.40 15.72
N LYS A 49 1.73 -2.89 16.91
CA LYS A 49 1.31 -1.55 17.30
C LYS A 49 2.33 -0.53 16.79
N ILE A 50 2.30 -0.30 15.48
CA ILE A 50 3.20 0.63 14.82
C ILE A 50 2.78 2.07 15.11
N GLN A 51 3.75 2.91 15.46
CA GLN A 51 3.53 4.33 15.69
C GLN A 51 4.45 5.16 14.80
N PRO A 52 3.91 6.15 14.09
CA PRO A 52 2.47 6.48 13.99
C PRO A 52 1.69 5.37 13.29
N ALA A 53 0.39 5.35 13.49
CA ALA A 53 -0.47 4.28 12.96
C ALA A 53 -0.44 4.24 11.43
N ILE A 54 -0.53 3.02 10.88
CA ILE A 54 -0.62 2.84 9.42
C ILE A 54 -1.98 3.34 8.95
N VAL A 55 -1.96 4.26 7.99
CA VAL A 55 -3.19 4.89 7.46
C VAL A 55 -3.50 4.46 6.03
N ALA A 56 -2.60 3.76 5.36
CA ALA A 56 -2.82 3.25 4.01
C ALA A 56 -1.86 2.10 3.72
N VAL A 57 -2.31 1.19 2.85
CA VAL A 57 -1.50 0.08 2.35
C VAL A 57 -1.45 0.20 0.83
N LEU A 58 -0.24 0.11 0.27
CA LEU A 58 -0.03 -0.02 -1.17
C LEU A 58 0.43 -1.45 -1.43
N SER A 59 -0.39 -2.23 -2.12
CA SER A 59 -0.12 -3.66 -2.30
C SER A 59 -0.06 -4.03 -3.78
N ASP A 60 1.05 -4.62 -4.18
CA ASP A 60 1.18 -5.27 -5.49
C ASP A 60 0.34 -6.54 -5.47
N ILE A 61 -0.61 -6.68 -6.41
CA ILE A 61 -1.47 -7.85 -6.46
C ILE A 61 -0.90 -8.97 -7.34
N ASN A 62 0.24 -8.74 -7.97
CA ASN A 62 0.88 -9.72 -8.89
C ASN A 62 2.18 -10.27 -8.30
N MET A 63 2.17 -10.67 -7.02
CA MET A 63 3.34 -11.23 -6.37
C MET A 63 3.38 -12.75 -6.51
N PRO A 64 4.51 -13.33 -6.97
CA PRO A 64 4.66 -14.79 -7.01
C PRO A 64 4.53 -15.41 -5.61
N GLY A 65 3.79 -16.50 -5.52
CA GLY A 65 3.63 -17.22 -4.26
C GLY A 65 2.73 -16.54 -3.23
N THR A 66 2.26 -15.34 -3.53
CA THR A 66 1.33 -14.61 -2.68
C THR A 66 0.19 -14.08 -3.54
N ASP A 67 -1.04 -14.42 -3.18
CA ASP A 67 -2.18 -13.85 -3.89
C ASP A 67 -2.52 -12.50 -3.27
N GLY A 68 -2.20 -11.42 -4.01
CA GLY A 68 -2.48 -10.07 -3.55
C GLY A 68 -3.96 -9.78 -3.37
N LEU A 69 -4.83 -10.48 -4.11
CA LEU A 69 -6.27 -10.34 -3.94
C LEU A 69 -6.73 -10.97 -2.63
N GLU A 70 -6.19 -12.14 -2.27
CA GLU A 70 -6.46 -12.75 -0.97
C GLU A 70 -6.01 -11.84 0.16
N LEU A 71 -4.82 -11.26 0.03
CA LEU A 71 -4.30 -10.34 1.03
C LEU A 71 -5.23 -9.14 1.20
N LEU A 72 -5.70 -8.56 0.09
CA LEU A 72 -6.64 -7.45 0.13
C LEU A 72 -7.90 -7.84 0.91
N GLY A 73 -8.46 -9.01 0.62
CA GLY A 73 -9.64 -9.50 1.32
C GLY A 73 -9.40 -9.64 2.82
N GLU A 74 -8.26 -10.19 3.21
CA GLU A 74 -7.92 -10.38 4.62
C GLU A 74 -7.71 -9.06 5.35
N ILE A 75 -7.05 -8.11 4.70
CA ILE A 75 -6.87 -6.77 5.30
C ILE A 75 -8.22 -6.11 5.54
N LYS A 76 -9.11 -6.20 4.55
CA LYS A 76 -10.43 -5.57 4.68
C LYS A 76 -11.30 -6.24 5.73
N GLN A 77 -11.10 -7.53 5.98
CA GLN A 77 -11.79 -8.21 7.08
C GLN A 77 -11.29 -7.75 8.44
N ARG A 78 -9.98 -7.59 8.58
CA ARG A 78 -9.36 -7.21 9.86
C ARG A 78 -9.43 -5.71 10.14
N ARG A 79 -9.30 -4.93 9.10
CA ARG A 79 -9.22 -3.46 9.16
C ARG A 79 -10.09 -2.86 8.08
N PRO A 80 -11.44 -2.94 8.21
CA PRO A 80 -12.33 -2.49 7.11
C PRO A 80 -12.22 -1.01 6.78
N ASP A 81 -11.75 -0.19 7.70
CA ASP A 81 -11.59 1.25 7.48
C ASP A 81 -10.23 1.63 6.90
N LEU A 82 -9.32 0.67 6.78
CA LEU A 82 -7.97 0.94 6.27
C LEU A 82 -8.00 0.99 4.75
N PRO A 83 -7.65 2.13 4.12
CA PRO A 83 -7.57 2.21 2.66
C PRO A 83 -6.46 1.33 2.12
N VAL A 84 -6.78 0.51 1.12
CA VAL A 84 -5.80 -0.31 0.41
C VAL A 84 -5.79 0.12 -1.04
N MET A 85 -4.62 0.57 -1.51
CA MET A 85 -4.38 0.89 -2.91
C MET A 85 -3.69 -0.30 -3.55
N THR A 86 -4.22 -0.79 -4.67
CA THR A 86 -3.62 -1.93 -5.36
C THR A 86 -2.76 -1.45 -6.51
N VAL A 87 -1.61 -2.08 -6.68
CA VAL A 87 -0.69 -1.82 -7.78
C VAL A 87 -0.78 -2.98 -8.75
N THR A 88 -1.13 -2.70 -10.01
CA THR A 88 -1.38 -3.73 -11.01
C THR A 88 -0.54 -3.51 -12.26
N ALA A 89 -0.30 -4.59 -13.00
CA ALA A 89 0.32 -4.49 -14.32
C ALA A 89 -0.67 -3.85 -15.30
N TYR A 90 -0.12 -3.16 -16.30
CA TYR A 90 -0.93 -2.60 -17.36
C TYR A 90 -1.69 -3.71 -18.10
N GLY A 91 -2.99 -3.50 -18.31
CA GLY A 91 -3.81 -4.44 -19.04
C GLY A 91 -4.44 -5.55 -18.21
N ASP A 92 -4.20 -5.57 -16.90
CA ASP A 92 -4.77 -6.60 -16.03
C ASP A 92 -6.14 -6.16 -15.49
N ASP A 93 -7.12 -6.07 -16.39
CA ASP A 93 -8.44 -5.57 -16.06
C ASP A 93 -9.22 -6.54 -15.17
N GLU A 94 -9.00 -7.84 -15.33
CA GLU A 94 -9.67 -8.85 -14.52
C GLU A 94 -9.32 -8.74 -13.04
N ARG A 95 -8.03 -8.63 -12.75
CA ARG A 95 -7.57 -8.48 -11.36
C ARG A 95 -8.00 -7.15 -10.77
N ARG A 96 -7.99 -6.09 -11.58
CA ARG A 96 -8.48 -4.77 -11.15
C ARG A 96 -9.96 -4.83 -10.76
N ARG A 97 -10.76 -5.51 -11.57
CA ARG A 97 -12.18 -5.67 -11.28
C ARG A 97 -12.40 -6.43 -9.98
N ARG A 98 -11.67 -7.52 -9.78
CA ARG A 98 -11.77 -8.31 -8.55
C ARG A 98 -11.32 -7.52 -7.33
N ALA A 99 -10.27 -6.73 -7.47
CA ALA A 99 -9.80 -5.88 -6.37
C ALA A 99 -10.85 -4.84 -5.99
N ARG A 100 -11.54 -4.29 -6.98
CA ARG A 100 -12.65 -3.35 -6.71
C ARG A 100 -13.75 -4.01 -5.92
N GLU A 101 -14.12 -5.22 -6.31
CA GLU A 101 -15.15 -5.99 -5.60
C GLU A 101 -14.75 -6.29 -4.15
N LEU A 102 -13.46 -6.45 -3.89
CA LEU A 102 -12.95 -6.71 -2.56
C LEU A 102 -12.73 -5.44 -1.73
N GLY A 103 -12.99 -4.27 -2.30
CA GLY A 103 -12.98 -3.03 -1.56
C GLY A 103 -11.70 -2.21 -1.67
N ALA A 104 -10.91 -2.39 -2.74
CA ALA A 104 -9.73 -1.56 -2.97
C ALA A 104 -10.14 -0.09 -3.09
N PHE A 105 -9.39 0.78 -2.41
CA PHE A 105 -9.68 2.21 -2.38
C PHE A 105 -9.27 2.89 -3.69
N GLU A 106 -8.12 2.50 -4.25
CA GLU A 106 -7.58 3.12 -5.44
C GLU A 106 -6.75 2.12 -6.22
N PHE A 107 -6.53 2.40 -7.50
CA PHE A 107 -5.77 1.53 -8.40
C PHE A 107 -4.60 2.29 -8.99
N ILE A 108 -3.42 1.68 -8.94
CA ILE A 108 -2.20 2.24 -9.49
C ILE A 108 -1.68 1.27 -10.53
N THR A 109 -1.47 1.75 -11.76
CA THR A 109 -0.92 0.93 -12.84
C THR A 109 0.58 1.14 -12.93
N LYS A 110 1.33 0.05 -13.06
CA LYS A 110 2.78 0.13 -13.26
C LYS A 110 3.08 0.66 -14.67
N PRO A 111 4.14 1.47 -14.84
CA PRO A 111 5.05 1.99 -13.81
C PRO A 111 4.38 3.06 -12.95
N VAL A 112 4.75 3.11 -11.67
CA VAL A 112 4.12 4.01 -10.72
C VAL A 112 4.47 5.47 -11.04
N ASP A 113 3.44 6.31 -11.17
CA ASP A 113 3.60 7.77 -11.24
C ASP A 113 3.61 8.28 -9.80
N PHE A 114 4.80 8.58 -9.28
CA PHE A 114 4.96 8.96 -7.88
C PHE A 114 4.34 10.30 -7.55
N ASP A 115 4.33 11.24 -8.48
CA ASP A 115 3.68 12.54 -8.24
C ASP A 115 2.17 12.37 -8.05
N ARG A 116 1.57 11.54 -8.88
CA ARG A 116 0.15 11.24 -8.75
C ARG A 116 -0.14 10.45 -7.47
N LEU A 117 0.72 9.50 -7.15
CA LEU A 117 0.58 8.72 -5.91
C LEU A 117 0.62 9.62 -4.68
N LYS A 118 1.56 10.55 -4.63
CA LYS A 118 1.67 11.49 -3.52
C LYS A 118 0.42 12.35 -3.41
N GLU A 119 -0.16 12.76 -4.55
CA GLU A 119 -1.40 13.50 -4.55
C GLU A 119 -2.56 12.66 -3.99
N GLN A 120 -2.63 11.40 -4.39
CA GLN A 120 -3.65 10.49 -3.88
C GLN A 120 -3.51 10.26 -2.38
N LEU A 121 -2.27 10.14 -1.89
CA LEU A 121 -2.02 9.98 -0.46
C LEU A 121 -2.44 11.21 0.34
N ARG A 122 -2.26 12.41 -0.21
CA ARG A 122 -2.69 13.63 0.46
C ARG A 122 -4.20 13.73 0.62
N GLN A 123 -4.96 13.04 -0.23
CA GLN A 123 -6.42 13.06 -0.21
C GLN A 123 -7.02 11.99 0.69
N LEU A 124 -6.20 11.11 1.28
CA LEU A 124 -6.71 10.05 2.14
C LEU A 124 -7.26 10.63 3.44
N PRO A 125 -8.40 10.08 3.93
CA PRO A 125 -8.83 10.40 5.28
C PRO A 125 -7.83 9.80 6.27
N THR A 126 -7.37 10.62 7.22
CA THR A 126 -6.46 10.15 8.26
C THR A 126 -7.12 10.28 9.62
N ALA A 127 -6.63 9.49 10.58
CA ALA A 127 -7.18 9.54 11.94
C ALA A 127 -6.94 10.88 12.63
N ALA A 128 -6.07 11.72 12.06
CA ALA A 128 -5.75 13.02 12.61
C ALA A 128 -6.73 14.12 12.17
N ASP A 129 -7.50 13.84 11.18
CA ASP A 129 -8.45 14.82 10.61
C ASP A 129 -9.75 14.88 11.37
#